data_551c948ec41196cce4b0984359e135ce
#
_entry.id   551c948ec41196cce4b0984359e135ce
#
_cell.length_a   1.000
_cell.length_b   1.000
_cell.length_c   1.000
_cell.angle_alpha   90.00
_cell.angle_beta   90.00
_cell.angle_gamma   90.00
#
_symmetry.space_group_name_H-M   'P 1'
#
loop_
_entity.id
_entity.type
_entity.pdbx_description
1 polymer ?
#
loop_
_entity_poly.entity_id
_entity_poly.type
_entity_poly.pdbx_seq_one_letter_code
_entity_poly.pdbx_strand_id
1 'polypeptide(L)'
;TTEYEIPLRLVGSEMCIRDRSISLLVACLMVFTACAGGDAGEAGPQGEQGEKGEAGEISQAALDAAVEAALAEEEAAVEGSLVIYSGRKESLVADVIAAFAAETGVAVEVRYDKSAALAGTLALEGAISPADVFLSQDPVSLGVVAKEGLFDVLPADVLDNVPAWAVDQRGYWVGTSGRSRSLVVDTRDTTDAEMPSDIYGLNDEKFRGRLGLAPGNSSFIAMVACMIESDGEEKVAEWLTAINGLGYTEYPKNSPQVAAADAGELDIGMINHYYTLRVLAENGDSPVKNVYLDGGCGAMVMPAGAGVLSSSQNKPAAMAFIEYLHSTSAQEHFTNTVFEFPLVPGITPNALLPDIDSLNSPEDLNWSALALWQEKAVELIAQAGF
;
A
#
# COMPACT_ATOMS: atom_id res chain seq x y z
N THR A 1 -42.95 18.95 -8.12
CA THR A 1 -43.59 18.84 -6.80
C THR A 1 -43.88 17.39 -6.48
N THR A 2 -43.01 16.75 -5.78
CA THR A 2 -43.30 15.69 -4.78
C THR A 2 -42.05 15.49 -3.98
N GLU A 3 -42.06 15.94 -2.73
CA GLU A 3 -41.10 15.70 -1.68
C GLU A 3 -41.18 14.23 -1.29
N TYR A 4 -40.02 13.58 -1.12
CA TYR A 4 -39.90 12.33 -0.39
C TYR A 4 -39.04 12.58 0.87
N GLU A 5 -39.72 12.62 2.01
CA GLU A 5 -39.12 12.57 3.33
C GLU A 5 -38.58 11.15 3.59
N ILE A 6 -37.32 11.05 3.98
CA ILE A 6 -36.70 9.83 4.52
C ILE A 6 -36.62 9.99 6.03
N PRO A 7 -37.19 9.08 6.83
CA PRO A 7 -37.12 9.18 8.28
C PRO A 7 -35.75 8.77 8.82
N LEU A 8 -35.11 9.66 9.57
CA LEU A 8 -33.98 9.37 10.45
C LEU A 8 -34.36 8.31 11.48
N ARG A 9 -33.70 7.16 11.46
CA ARG A 9 -33.61 6.25 12.60
C ARG A 9 -32.28 6.42 13.30
N LEU A 10 -32.28 7.12 14.40
CA LEU A 10 -31.27 7.05 15.46
C LEU A 10 -31.43 5.69 16.17
N VAL A 11 -30.39 4.85 16.09
CA VAL A 11 -30.21 3.73 17.01
C VAL A 11 -28.72 3.58 17.33
N GLY A 12 -28.33 4.03 18.52
CA GLY A 12 -27.51 3.30 19.47
C GLY A 12 -26.01 3.14 19.17
N SER A 13 -25.20 4.14 19.55
CA SER A 13 -23.73 4.01 19.59
C SER A 13 -23.16 4.04 21.02
N GLU A 14 -23.82 3.40 21.98
CA GLU A 14 -23.33 3.43 23.37
C GLU A 14 -22.89 2.06 23.94
N MET A 15 -22.60 1.05 23.11
CA MET A 15 -22.32 -0.29 23.61
C MET A 15 -20.96 -0.90 23.27
N CYS A 16 -20.05 -0.20 22.61
CA CYS A 16 -18.74 -0.78 22.24
C CYS A 16 -17.55 -0.38 23.12
N ILE A 17 -17.65 0.70 23.89
CA ILE A 17 -16.51 1.19 24.71
C ILE A 17 -16.35 0.44 26.03
N ARG A 18 -17.41 -0.24 26.51
CA ARG A 18 -17.40 -0.90 27.83
C ARG A 18 -16.87 -2.34 27.83
N ASP A 19 -16.74 -2.97 26.67
CA ASP A 19 -16.36 -4.40 26.59
C ASP A 19 -14.85 -4.62 26.49
N ARG A 20 -14.07 -3.67 25.97
CA ARG A 20 -12.61 -3.82 25.85
C ARG A 20 -11.87 -3.69 27.19
N SER A 21 -12.33 -2.80 28.06
CA SER A 21 -11.73 -2.61 29.39
C SER A 21 -11.92 -3.85 30.31
N ILE A 22 -12.99 -4.61 30.12
CA ILE A 22 -13.25 -5.82 30.89
C ILE A 22 -12.42 -7.01 30.41
N SER A 23 -12.08 -7.05 29.10
CA SER A 23 -11.28 -8.15 28.54
C SER A 23 -9.82 -8.10 28.97
N LEU A 24 -9.22 -6.92 29.15
CA LEU A 24 -7.85 -6.80 29.68
C LEU A 24 -7.74 -7.15 31.16
N LEU A 25 -8.76 -6.80 31.98
CA LEU A 25 -8.78 -7.15 33.41
C LEU A 25 -8.95 -8.66 33.61
N VAL A 26 -9.71 -9.36 32.75
CA VAL A 26 -9.87 -10.82 32.80
C VAL A 26 -8.61 -11.55 32.32
N ALA A 27 -7.86 -11.01 31.38
CA ALA A 27 -6.59 -11.61 30.94
C ALA A 27 -5.50 -11.57 32.02
N CYS A 28 -5.41 -10.48 32.81
CA CYS A 28 -4.48 -10.42 33.95
C CYS A 28 -4.87 -11.36 35.12
N LEU A 29 -6.15 -11.66 35.31
CA LEU A 29 -6.56 -12.59 36.38
C LEU A 29 -6.38 -14.07 36.01
N MET A 30 -6.30 -14.44 34.71
CA MET A 30 -6.16 -15.84 34.29
C MET A 30 -4.73 -16.38 34.35
N VAL A 31 -3.73 -15.52 34.47
CA VAL A 31 -2.30 -15.96 34.58
C VAL A 31 -1.99 -16.52 35.97
N PHE A 32 -2.82 -16.27 36.99
CA PHE A 32 -2.58 -16.72 38.40
C PHE A 32 -3.26 -18.04 38.81
N THR A 33 -4.01 -18.72 37.93
CA THR A 33 -4.76 -19.94 38.32
C THR A 33 -4.22 -21.24 37.66
N ALA A 34 -3.07 -21.23 36.98
CA ALA A 34 -2.58 -22.40 36.26
C ALA A 34 -1.47 -23.20 36.96
N CYS A 35 -1.36 -23.13 38.30
CA CYS A 35 -0.43 -23.97 39.07
C CYS A 35 -1.10 -24.65 40.26
N ALA A 36 -2.11 -25.52 40.02
CA ALA A 36 -2.53 -26.50 41.02
C ALA A 36 -3.21 -27.69 40.32
N GLY A 37 -2.52 -28.83 40.31
CA GLY A 37 -3.13 -30.12 40.02
C GLY A 37 -2.35 -31.01 39.05
N GLY A 38 -1.36 -31.73 39.56
CA GLY A 38 -0.75 -32.89 38.92
C GLY A 38 -0.48 -33.96 40.01
N ASP A 39 -1.02 -35.16 39.83
CA ASP A 39 -0.98 -36.27 40.78
C ASP A 39 0.44 -36.76 41.15
N ALA A 40 0.56 -37.25 42.41
CA ALA A 40 1.78 -37.61 43.05
C ALA A 40 2.39 -38.92 42.50
N GLY A 41 3.63 -38.89 42.10
CA GLY A 41 4.51 -40.04 41.99
C GLY A 41 5.28 -40.25 43.30
N GLU A 42 5.66 -41.49 43.63
CA GLU A 42 6.28 -41.93 44.87
C GLU A 42 7.53 -41.14 45.25
N ALA A 43 7.60 -40.85 46.58
CA ALA A 43 8.59 -39.97 47.18
C ALA A 43 10.02 -40.60 47.20
N GLY A 44 11.00 -39.93 46.59
CA GLY A 44 12.42 -40.10 46.88
C GLY A 44 12.85 -39.31 48.11
N PRO A 45 14.04 -39.55 48.72
CA PRO A 45 14.44 -38.95 49.98
C PRO A 45 14.55 -37.42 49.84
N GLN A 46 13.95 -36.78 50.81
CA GLN A 46 13.77 -35.35 50.97
C GLN A 46 15.11 -34.62 51.12
N GLY A 47 15.49 -33.85 50.10
CA GLY A 47 16.56 -32.84 50.23
C GLY A 47 16.04 -31.63 51.04
N GLU A 48 16.92 -30.97 51.79
CA GLU A 48 16.62 -29.82 52.61
C GLU A 48 15.91 -28.73 51.77
N GLN A 49 14.79 -28.30 52.29
CA GLN A 49 13.94 -27.28 51.67
C GLN A 49 14.65 -25.93 51.72
N GLY A 50 15.08 -25.44 50.52
CA GLY A 50 15.59 -24.07 50.39
C GLY A 50 14.53 -23.06 50.85
N GLU A 51 14.97 -21.99 51.47
CA GLU A 51 14.11 -20.91 51.94
C GLU A 51 13.22 -20.38 50.82
N LYS A 52 11.94 -20.32 51.06
CA LYS A 52 10.92 -19.76 50.16
C LYS A 52 11.25 -18.29 49.95
N GLY A 53 11.70 -17.92 48.73
CA GLY A 53 11.85 -16.52 48.38
C GLY A 53 10.56 -15.73 48.65
N GLU A 54 10.69 -14.60 49.29
CA GLU A 54 9.56 -13.69 49.55
C GLU A 54 8.85 -13.40 48.23
N ALA A 55 7.54 -13.64 48.19
CA ALA A 55 6.73 -13.18 47.07
C ALA A 55 6.79 -11.65 47.01
N GLY A 56 7.38 -11.11 45.95
CA GLY A 56 7.42 -9.66 45.76
C GLY A 56 5.96 -9.16 45.71
N GLU A 57 5.51 -8.54 46.79
CA GLU A 57 4.25 -7.79 46.77
C GLU A 57 4.44 -6.60 45.82
N ILE A 58 3.75 -6.63 44.69
CA ILE A 58 3.60 -5.43 43.85
C ILE A 58 2.86 -4.43 44.74
N SER A 59 3.52 -3.36 45.13
CA SER A 59 2.87 -2.34 45.96
C SER A 59 1.68 -1.76 45.22
N GLN A 60 0.59 -1.45 45.93
CA GLN A 60 -0.59 -0.79 45.34
C GLN A 60 -0.16 0.48 44.55
N ALA A 61 0.82 1.21 45.04
CA ALA A 61 1.37 2.39 44.38
C ALA A 61 2.02 2.07 43.03
N ALA A 62 2.67 0.90 42.86
CA ALA A 62 3.24 0.48 41.60
C ALA A 62 2.16 0.03 40.59
N LEU A 63 1.08 -0.57 41.11
CA LEU A 63 -0.09 -0.93 40.33
C LEU A 63 -0.84 0.33 39.85
N ASP A 64 -1.05 1.27 40.78
CA ASP A 64 -1.73 2.55 40.47
C ASP A 64 -0.90 3.37 39.45
N ALA A 65 0.43 3.42 39.62
CA ALA A 65 1.31 4.07 38.63
C ALA A 65 1.32 3.39 37.27
N ALA A 66 1.25 2.06 37.20
CA ALA A 66 1.16 1.33 35.94
C ALA A 66 -0.19 1.50 35.26
N VAL A 67 -1.28 1.59 36.04
CA VAL A 67 -2.62 1.91 35.54
C VAL A 67 -2.69 3.36 35.06
N GLU A 68 -2.11 4.30 35.80
CA GLU A 68 -2.05 5.72 35.41
C GLU A 68 -1.18 5.92 34.16
N ALA A 69 -0.07 5.19 34.01
CA ALA A 69 0.75 5.20 32.80
C ALA A 69 0.02 4.58 31.61
N ALA A 70 -0.69 3.46 31.80
CA ALA A 70 -1.48 2.83 30.74
C ALA A 70 -2.69 3.69 30.32
N LEU A 71 -3.32 4.39 31.27
CA LEU A 71 -4.40 5.34 30.99
C LEU A 71 -3.85 6.61 30.32
N ALA A 72 -2.65 7.04 30.64
CA ALA A 72 -1.99 8.18 29.98
C ALA A 72 -1.53 7.85 28.54
N GLU A 73 -1.18 6.60 28.26
CA GLU A 73 -0.96 6.11 26.90
C GLU A 73 -2.27 6.00 26.09
N GLU A 74 -3.38 5.64 26.73
CA GLU A 74 -4.71 5.57 26.10
C GLU A 74 -5.34 6.98 25.92
N GLU A 75 -4.94 7.97 26.74
CA GLU A 75 -5.40 9.38 26.68
C GLU A 75 -4.56 10.29 25.78
N ALA A 76 -3.49 9.81 25.15
CA ALA A 76 -2.83 10.55 24.08
C ALA A 76 -3.69 10.45 22.80
N ALA A 77 -4.94 10.94 22.88
CA ALA A 77 -5.72 11.29 21.70
C ALA A 77 -4.84 12.19 20.84
N VAL A 78 -4.54 11.75 19.62
CA VAL A 78 -3.75 12.56 18.67
C VAL A 78 -4.61 13.76 18.34
N GLU A 79 -4.49 14.83 19.15
CA GLU A 79 -5.20 16.09 18.90
C GLU A 79 -4.57 16.76 17.68
N GLY A 80 -5.40 17.24 16.77
CA GLY A 80 -4.92 18.08 15.70
C GLY A 80 -5.72 17.93 14.40
N SER A 81 -5.16 18.54 13.37
CA SER A 81 -5.60 18.39 11.99
C SER A 81 -4.47 17.75 11.19
N LEU A 82 -4.82 17.08 10.11
CA LEU A 82 -3.89 16.43 9.20
C LEU A 82 -4.22 16.80 7.76
N VAL A 83 -3.26 17.34 7.02
CA VAL A 83 -3.39 17.63 5.60
C VAL A 83 -2.61 16.57 4.81
N ILE A 84 -3.33 15.77 4.02
CA ILE A 84 -2.76 14.71 3.20
C ILE A 84 -2.77 15.15 1.72
N TYR A 85 -1.60 15.16 1.08
CA TYR A 85 -1.52 15.20 -0.36
C TYR A 85 -1.52 13.75 -0.88
N SER A 86 -2.64 13.34 -1.50
CA SER A 86 -2.84 11.97 -1.96
C SER A 86 -2.71 11.85 -3.48
N GLY A 87 -1.65 11.18 -3.93
CA GLY A 87 -1.48 10.72 -5.31
C GLY A 87 -2.32 9.47 -5.62
N ARG A 88 -2.94 8.88 -4.61
CA ARG A 88 -3.87 7.76 -4.76
C ARG A 88 -5.28 8.27 -5.07
N LYS A 89 -6.02 7.50 -5.87
CA LYS A 89 -7.43 7.84 -6.13
C LYS A 89 -8.24 7.78 -4.83
N GLU A 90 -9.14 8.73 -4.67
CA GLU A 90 -10.07 8.78 -3.55
C GLU A 90 -10.75 7.43 -3.30
N SER A 91 -11.26 6.78 -4.33
CA SER A 91 -11.93 5.46 -4.26
C SER A 91 -11.05 4.29 -3.77
N LEU A 92 -9.76 4.50 -3.53
CA LEU A 92 -8.82 3.49 -3.03
C LEU A 92 -8.44 3.72 -1.57
N VAL A 93 -8.59 4.95 -1.06
CA VAL A 93 -8.03 5.33 0.25
C VAL A 93 -9.00 6.11 1.13
N ALA A 94 -10.13 6.60 0.59
CA ALA A 94 -11.06 7.43 1.36
C ALA A 94 -11.59 6.69 2.60
N ASP A 95 -11.93 5.41 2.47
CA ASP A 95 -12.47 4.63 3.58
C ASP A 95 -11.42 4.42 4.69
N VAL A 96 -10.16 4.17 4.34
CA VAL A 96 -9.06 4.04 5.31
C VAL A 96 -8.78 5.37 6.01
N ILE A 97 -8.79 6.48 5.27
CA ILE A 97 -8.59 7.82 5.84
C ILE A 97 -9.76 8.19 6.76
N ALA A 98 -10.99 7.89 6.36
CA ALA A 98 -12.17 8.13 7.18
C ALA A 98 -12.18 7.27 8.46
N ALA A 99 -11.74 6.02 8.37
CA ALA A 99 -11.61 5.14 9.52
C ALA A 99 -10.54 5.66 10.51
N PHE A 100 -9.38 6.10 10.02
CA PHE A 100 -8.37 6.77 10.84
C PHE A 100 -8.95 7.99 11.57
N ALA A 101 -9.63 8.89 10.84
CA ALA A 101 -10.23 10.08 11.41
C ALA A 101 -11.29 9.76 12.48
N ALA A 102 -12.09 8.71 12.25
CA ALA A 102 -13.10 8.26 13.20
C ALA A 102 -12.51 7.63 14.47
N GLU A 103 -11.40 6.89 14.33
CA GLU A 103 -10.74 6.20 15.45
C GLU A 103 -9.93 7.15 16.33
N THR A 104 -9.26 8.13 15.70
CA THR A 104 -8.35 9.05 16.41
C THR A 104 -8.97 10.38 16.77
N GLY A 105 -10.08 10.78 16.12
CA GLY A 105 -10.65 12.11 16.27
C GLY A 105 -9.90 13.22 15.51
N VAL A 106 -8.81 12.90 14.77
CA VAL A 106 -8.05 13.85 13.96
C VAL A 106 -8.89 14.38 12.81
N ALA A 107 -8.96 15.69 12.64
CA ALA A 107 -9.62 16.32 11.49
C ALA A 107 -8.71 16.18 10.25
N VAL A 108 -9.15 15.44 9.22
CA VAL A 108 -8.34 15.17 8.03
C VAL A 108 -8.85 15.95 6.83
N GLU A 109 -7.94 16.67 6.15
CA GLU A 109 -8.15 17.30 4.86
C GLU A 109 -7.29 16.58 3.81
N VAL A 110 -7.88 16.26 2.64
CA VAL A 110 -7.16 15.53 1.59
C VAL A 110 -7.20 16.30 0.27
N ARG A 111 -6.03 16.53 -0.30
CA ARG A 111 -5.88 17.02 -1.68
C ARG A 111 -5.52 15.86 -2.59
N TYR A 112 -6.44 15.52 -3.50
CA TYR A 112 -6.24 14.46 -4.49
C TYR A 112 -5.74 15.02 -5.82
N ASP A 113 -4.65 14.44 -6.35
CA ASP A 113 -4.16 14.69 -7.71
C ASP A 113 -3.26 13.50 -8.15
N LYS A 114 -2.61 13.59 -9.30
CA LYS A 114 -1.59 12.63 -9.73
C LYS A 114 -0.35 12.74 -8.83
N SER A 115 0.26 11.60 -8.46
CA SER A 115 1.47 11.58 -7.60
C SER A 115 2.57 12.51 -8.11
N ALA A 116 2.90 12.45 -9.42
CA ALA A 116 3.93 13.31 -10.00
C ALA A 116 3.57 14.81 -9.94
N ALA A 117 2.30 15.17 -10.10
CA ALA A 117 1.84 16.57 -9.97
C ALA A 117 1.98 17.08 -8.55
N LEU A 118 1.60 16.25 -7.56
CA LEU A 118 1.75 16.60 -6.14
C LEU A 118 3.22 16.67 -5.72
N ALA A 119 4.07 15.76 -6.21
CA ALA A 119 5.51 15.82 -5.97
C ALA A 119 6.11 17.13 -6.50
N GLY A 120 5.71 17.55 -7.72
CA GLY A 120 6.12 18.85 -8.27
C GLY A 120 5.57 20.03 -7.47
N THR A 121 4.32 19.95 -6.98
CA THR A 121 3.74 20.96 -6.09
C THR A 121 4.53 21.08 -4.79
N LEU A 122 4.84 19.95 -4.14
CA LEU A 122 5.64 19.92 -2.90
C LEU A 122 7.03 20.49 -3.11
N ALA A 123 7.69 20.21 -4.25
CA ALA A 123 8.98 20.77 -4.59
C ALA A 123 8.93 22.32 -4.73
N LEU A 124 7.82 22.86 -5.25
CA LEU A 124 7.61 24.30 -5.38
C LEU A 124 7.22 24.96 -4.04
N GLU A 125 6.39 24.30 -3.24
CA GLU A 125 5.98 24.80 -1.92
C GLU A 125 7.13 24.73 -0.91
N GLY A 126 7.98 23.72 -0.98
CA GLY A 126 9.13 23.54 -0.11
C GLY A 126 8.77 23.58 1.37
N ALA A 127 9.51 24.35 2.15
CA ALA A 127 9.32 24.47 3.60
C ALA A 127 8.02 25.17 4.03
N ILE A 128 7.26 25.74 3.10
CA ILE A 128 5.98 26.40 3.39
C ILE A 128 4.77 25.55 2.94
N SER A 129 4.98 24.31 2.55
CA SER A 129 3.90 23.42 2.20
C SER A 129 2.93 23.24 3.37
N PRO A 130 1.61 23.33 3.13
CA PRO A 130 0.60 23.05 4.15
C PRO A 130 0.40 21.56 4.41
N ALA A 131 0.97 20.69 3.55
CA ALA A 131 0.80 19.25 3.68
C ALA A 131 1.63 18.69 4.84
N ASP A 132 1.03 17.73 5.56
CA ASP A 132 1.70 16.98 6.63
C ASP A 132 2.22 15.63 6.11
N VAL A 133 1.46 14.98 5.22
CA VAL A 133 1.79 13.68 4.65
C VAL A 133 1.66 13.71 3.12
N PHE A 134 2.62 13.12 2.45
CA PHE A 134 2.49 12.75 1.04
C PHE A 134 2.23 11.26 0.92
N LEU A 135 1.01 10.88 0.50
CA LEU A 135 0.57 9.52 0.22
C LEU A 135 0.61 9.28 -1.28
N SER A 136 1.63 8.61 -1.76
CA SER A 136 1.86 8.41 -3.19
C SER A 136 1.37 7.06 -3.69
N GLN A 137 0.95 7.04 -4.94
CA GLN A 137 0.64 5.80 -5.65
C GLN A 137 1.90 5.03 -6.08
N ASP A 138 3.03 5.68 -6.20
CA ASP A 138 4.27 5.08 -6.71
C ASP A 138 5.50 5.59 -5.95
N PRO A 139 6.54 4.75 -5.84
CA PRO A 139 7.75 5.07 -5.09
C PRO A 139 8.66 6.07 -5.83
N VAL A 140 8.50 6.22 -7.14
CA VAL A 140 9.31 7.16 -7.94
C VAL A 140 8.94 8.60 -7.58
N SER A 141 7.64 8.91 -7.47
CA SER A 141 7.16 10.22 -7.01
C SER A 141 7.58 10.52 -5.56
N LEU A 142 7.62 9.50 -4.66
CA LEU A 142 8.19 9.64 -3.32
C LEU A 142 9.69 9.95 -3.38
N GLY A 143 10.42 9.27 -4.26
CA GLY A 143 11.85 9.50 -4.48
C GLY A 143 12.17 10.92 -4.93
N VAL A 144 11.31 11.55 -5.75
CA VAL A 144 11.44 12.97 -6.14
C VAL A 144 11.35 13.88 -4.92
N VAL A 145 10.34 13.72 -4.06
CA VAL A 145 10.17 14.53 -2.83
C VAL A 145 11.30 14.27 -1.85
N ALA A 146 11.76 13.01 -1.73
CA ALA A 146 12.89 12.63 -0.90
C ALA A 146 14.22 13.24 -1.38
N LYS A 147 14.43 13.35 -2.70
CA LYS A 147 15.61 14.00 -3.31
C LYS A 147 15.69 15.48 -2.96
N GLU A 148 14.55 16.17 -2.89
CA GLU A 148 14.47 17.58 -2.50
C GLU A 148 14.62 17.79 -0.97
N GLY A 149 14.77 16.71 -0.18
CA GLY A 149 14.95 16.79 1.28
C GLY A 149 13.70 17.26 2.04
N LEU A 150 12.52 16.99 1.49
CA LEU A 150 11.26 17.49 2.04
C LEU A 150 10.58 16.52 3.01
N PHE A 151 11.15 15.34 3.25
CA PHE A 151 10.66 14.38 4.24
C PHE A 151 11.48 14.38 5.51
N ASP A 152 10.83 14.09 6.63
CA ASP A 152 11.51 13.63 7.85
C ASP A 152 11.93 12.17 7.70
N VAL A 153 12.93 11.75 8.47
CA VAL A 153 13.31 10.35 8.60
C VAL A 153 12.30 9.66 9.51
N LEU A 154 11.73 8.55 9.04
CA LEU A 154 10.79 7.74 9.81
C LEU A 154 11.51 6.86 10.84
N PRO A 155 10.90 6.54 11.98
CA PRO A 155 11.43 5.62 12.98
C PRO A 155 11.71 4.22 12.41
N ALA A 156 12.71 3.54 12.97
CA ALA A 156 13.13 2.23 12.48
C ALA A 156 12.04 1.16 12.62
N ASP A 157 11.29 1.19 13.70
CA ASP A 157 10.17 0.26 13.96
C ASP A 157 9.04 0.39 12.92
N VAL A 158 8.82 1.58 12.37
CA VAL A 158 7.89 1.79 11.25
C VAL A 158 8.45 1.22 9.94
N LEU A 159 9.74 1.44 9.69
CA LEU A 159 10.41 0.96 8.47
C LEU A 159 10.56 -0.57 8.46
N ASP A 160 10.86 -1.17 9.62
CA ASP A 160 11.04 -2.61 9.79
C ASP A 160 9.72 -3.41 9.71
N ASN A 161 8.58 -2.71 9.69
CA ASN A 161 7.24 -3.35 9.64
C ASN A 161 6.85 -3.83 8.24
N VAL A 162 7.64 -3.52 7.22
CA VAL A 162 7.40 -3.92 5.83
C VAL A 162 8.68 -4.49 5.19
N PRO A 163 8.58 -5.24 4.07
CA PRO A 163 9.75 -5.77 3.38
C PRO A 163 10.74 -4.67 2.97
N ALA A 164 12.03 -4.97 3.00
CA ALA A 164 13.12 -4.02 2.69
C ALA A 164 13.00 -3.37 1.29
N TRP A 165 12.39 -4.06 0.32
CA TRP A 165 12.15 -3.49 -1.00
C TRP A 165 11.02 -2.43 -1.01
N ALA A 166 10.23 -2.34 0.06
CA ALA A 166 9.10 -1.43 0.17
C ALA A 166 9.43 -0.16 0.99
N VAL A 167 10.69 0.16 1.22
CA VAL A 167 11.14 1.34 1.96
C VAL A 167 12.15 2.18 1.17
N ASP A 168 12.25 3.46 1.51
CA ASP A 168 13.41 4.26 1.11
C ASP A 168 14.64 3.87 1.94
N GLN A 169 15.77 3.60 1.32
CA GLN A 169 17.00 3.19 2.01
C GLN A 169 17.54 4.23 3.00
N ARG A 170 17.11 5.50 2.88
CA ARG A 170 17.44 6.61 3.78
C ARG A 170 16.37 6.81 4.86
N GLY A 171 15.27 6.03 4.82
CA GLY A 171 14.19 6.08 5.78
C GLY A 171 13.18 7.22 5.58
N TYR A 172 13.11 7.85 4.41
CA TYR A 172 12.24 9.00 4.17
C TYR A 172 10.77 8.64 3.92
N TRP A 173 10.49 7.42 3.47
CA TRP A 173 9.13 6.96 3.25
C TRP A 173 9.05 5.45 3.41
N VAL A 174 7.84 4.96 3.63
CA VAL A 174 7.52 3.54 3.85
C VAL A 174 6.37 3.13 2.93
N GLY A 175 6.42 1.88 2.46
CA GLY A 175 5.35 1.26 1.68
C GLY A 175 4.09 1.04 2.51
N THR A 176 2.94 1.19 1.86
CA THR A 176 1.61 0.99 2.49
C THR A 176 0.87 -0.21 1.91
N SER A 177 1.09 -0.52 0.63
CA SER A 177 0.53 -1.68 -0.07
C SER A 177 1.33 -1.97 -1.35
N GLY A 178 1.35 -3.23 -1.79
CA GLY A 178 2.07 -3.67 -2.99
C GLY A 178 1.19 -3.71 -4.23
N ARG A 179 1.74 -3.31 -5.38
CA ARG A 179 1.04 -3.33 -6.67
C ARG A 179 1.92 -3.91 -7.75
N SER A 180 1.47 -4.99 -8.40
CA SER A 180 2.19 -5.58 -9.53
C SER A 180 1.77 -4.94 -10.86
N ARG A 181 2.74 -4.79 -11.77
CA ARG A 181 2.41 -4.65 -13.18
C ARG A 181 1.86 -5.96 -13.70
N SER A 182 0.91 -5.88 -14.60
CA SER A 182 0.30 -7.03 -15.27
C SER A 182 -0.26 -6.62 -16.63
N LEU A 183 -0.62 -7.62 -17.42
CA LEU A 183 -1.47 -7.43 -18.58
C LEU A 183 -2.90 -7.81 -18.21
N VAL A 184 -3.90 -6.98 -18.55
CA VAL A 184 -5.28 -7.47 -18.67
C VAL A 184 -5.43 -8.10 -20.05
N VAL A 185 -6.04 -9.27 -20.09
CA VAL A 185 -6.21 -10.03 -21.32
C VAL A 185 -7.68 -10.42 -21.47
N ASP A 186 -8.25 -10.14 -22.65
CA ASP A 186 -9.54 -10.70 -23.05
C ASP A 186 -9.37 -12.19 -23.36
N THR A 187 -10.02 -13.04 -22.60
CA THR A 187 -9.88 -14.50 -22.71
C THR A 187 -10.67 -15.11 -23.86
N ARG A 188 -11.50 -14.33 -24.56
CA ARG A 188 -12.26 -14.79 -25.74
C ARG A 188 -11.37 -14.93 -26.97
N ASP A 189 -10.44 -14.00 -27.14
CA ASP A 189 -9.63 -13.88 -28.35
C ASP A 189 -8.12 -14.02 -28.10
N THR A 190 -7.69 -14.19 -26.83
CA THR A 190 -6.28 -14.27 -26.47
C THR A 190 -6.02 -15.43 -25.49
N THR A 191 -5.05 -16.27 -25.82
CA THR A 191 -4.63 -17.44 -25.01
C THR A 191 -3.34 -17.19 -24.24
N ASP A 192 -3.10 -17.93 -23.15
CA ASP A 192 -1.84 -17.87 -22.38
C ASP A 192 -0.61 -18.20 -23.23
N ALA A 193 -0.75 -19.13 -24.18
CA ALA A 193 0.34 -19.54 -25.05
C ALA A 193 0.82 -18.43 -26.03
N GLU A 194 0.01 -17.39 -26.22
CA GLU A 194 0.39 -16.24 -27.04
C GLU A 194 1.19 -15.20 -26.25
N MET A 195 1.08 -15.20 -24.90
CA MET A 195 1.71 -14.20 -24.07
C MET A 195 3.23 -14.35 -24.09
N PRO A 196 3.97 -13.23 -24.13
CA PRO A 196 5.42 -13.27 -24.05
C PRO A 196 5.86 -13.53 -22.60
N SER A 197 7.09 -14.02 -22.44
CA SER A 197 7.69 -14.20 -21.12
C SER A 197 8.05 -12.84 -20.45
N ASP A 198 8.44 -11.86 -21.25
CA ASP A 198 8.86 -10.54 -20.76
C ASP A 198 8.23 -9.38 -21.54
N ILE A 199 8.46 -8.17 -21.06
CA ILE A 199 7.91 -6.94 -21.64
C ILE A 199 8.37 -6.69 -23.08
N TYR A 200 9.59 -7.11 -23.43
CA TYR A 200 10.16 -6.90 -24.76
C TYR A 200 9.48 -7.76 -25.83
N GLY A 201 8.97 -8.92 -25.43
CA GLY A 201 8.23 -9.81 -26.34
C GLY A 201 6.90 -9.23 -26.84
N LEU A 202 6.40 -8.13 -26.25
CA LEU A 202 5.24 -7.39 -26.80
C LEU A 202 5.55 -6.66 -28.12
N ASN A 203 6.81 -6.61 -28.56
CA ASN A 203 7.19 -6.11 -29.88
C ASN A 203 6.88 -7.05 -31.03
N ASP A 204 6.42 -8.29 -30.76
CA ASP A 204 6.12 -9.26 -31.80
C ASP A 204 4.95 -8.76 -32.67
N GLU A 205 5.08 -8.95 -33.99
CA GLU A 205 4.10 -8.54 -35.00
C GLU A 205 2.70 -9.13 -34.75
N LYS A 206 2.59 -10.27 -34.04
CA LYS A 206 1.33 -10.91 -33.65
C LYS A 206 0.46 -10.01 -32.73
N PHE A 207 1.06 -9.00 -32.09
CA PHE A 207 0.37 -8.04 -31.21
C PHE A 207 -0.04 -6.74 -31.93
N ARG A 208 0.17 -6.63 -33.24
CA ARG A 208 -0.17 -5.44 -34.04
C ARG A 208 -1.65 -5.06 -33.86
N GLY A 209 -1.89 -3.83 -33.38
CA GLY A 209 -3.23 -3.27 -33.18
C GLY A 209 -4.02 -3.88 -32.02
N ARG A 210 -3.40 -4.77 -31.21
CA ARG A 210 -4.05 -5.50 -30.12
C ARG A 210 -3.75 -4.93 -28.73
N LEU A 211 -2.83 -3.95 -28.65
CA LEU A 211 -2.34 -3.42 -27.39
C LEU A 211 -3.10 -2.16 -26.96
N GLY A 212 -3.41 -2.08 -25.67
CA GLY A 212 -3.86 -0.87 -24.99
C GLY A 212 -2.80 -0.37 -24.01
N LEU A 213 -2.53 0.93 -24.02
CA LEU A 213 -1.52 1.55 -23.17
C LEU A 213 -2.06 2.83 -22.53
N ALA A 214 -1.48 3.21 -21.40
CA ALA A 214 -1.71 4.50 -20.77
C ALA A 214 -0.35 5.18 -20.52
N PRO A 215 0.30 5.77 -21.54
CA PRO A 215 1.68 6.27 -21.47
C PRO A 215 1.85 7.36 -20.41
N GLY A 216 0.85 8.20 -20.19
CA GLY A 216 0.86 9.25 -19.15
C GLY A 216 0.56 8.77 -17.74
N ASN A 217 0.40 7.46 -17.51
CA ASN A 217 0.16 6.91 -16.18
C ASN A 217 1.49 6.74 -15.41
N SER A 218 1.53 7.16 -14.13
CA SER A 218 2.74 7.10 -13.31
C SER A 218 3.35 5.70 -13.21
N SER A 219 2.53 4.64 -13.18
CA SER A 219 3.03 3.26 -13.13
C SER A 219 3.65 2.80 -14.46
N PHE A 220 3.21 3.35 -15.60
CA PHE A 220 3.85 3.11 -16.89
C PHE A 220 5.20 3.83 -16.96
N ILE A 221 5.23 5.10 -16.53
CA ILE A 221 6.46 5.90 -16.47
C ILE A 221 7.48 5.25 -15.52
N ALA A 222 7.05 4.77 -14.34
CA ALA A 222 7.92 4.07 -13.40
C ALA A 222 8.47 2.75 -13.97
N MET A 223 7.67 2.01 -14.76
CA MET A 223 8.14 0.82 -15.46
C MET A 223 9.20 1.18 -16.51
N VAL A 224 8.99 2.22 -17.30
CA VAL A 224 9.98 2.70 -18.28
C VAL A 224 11.26 3.19 -17.59
N ALA A 225 11.15 3.87 -16.44
CA ALA A 225 12.31 4.27 -15.64
C ALA A 225 13.10 3.05 -15.12
N CYS A 226 12.40 2.00 -14.67
CA CYS A 226 13.01 0.73 -14.32
C CYS A 226 13.75 0.10 -15.52
N MET A 227 13.13 0.07 -16.70
CA MET A 227 13.74 -0.47 -17.91
C MET A 227 15.02 0.33 -18.30
N ILE A 228 15.03 1.65 -18.14
CA ILE A 228 16.21 2.48 -18.40
C ILE A 228 17.35 2.12 -17.44
N GLU A 229 17.06 1.98 -16.15
CA GLU A 229 18.05 1.61 -15.13
C GLU A 229 18.63 0.22 -15.39
N SER A 230 17.77 -0.75 -15.75
CA SER A 230 18.18 -2.16 -15.92
C SER A 230 18.82 -2.43 -17.27
N ASP A 231 18.32 -1.83 -18.34
CA ASP A 231 18.62 -2.23 -19.72
C ASP A 231 19.26 -1.12 -20.58
N GLY A 232 19.24 0.12 -20.09
CA GLY A 232 19.79 1.29 -20.78
C GLY A 232 18.81 2.00 -21.71
N GLU A 233 19.06 3.31 -21.93
CA GLU A 233 18.19 4.21 -22.69
C GLU A 233 17.95 3.75 -24.14
N GLU A 234 19.00 3.27 -24.83
CA GLU A 234 18.93 2.90 -26.25
C GLU A 234 17.94 1.74 -26.48
N LYS A 235 18.06 0.66 -25.69
CA LYS A 235 17.17 -0.51 -25.80
C LYS A 235 15.72 -0.15 -25.49
N VAL A 236 15.50 0.73 -24.50
CA VAL A 236 14.16 1.18 -24.11
C VAL A 236 13.55 2.07 -25.19
N ALA A 237 14.32 2.98 -25.77
CA ALA A 237 13.88 3.82 -26.88
C ALA A 237 13.50 2.99 -28.13
N GLU A 238 14.28 1.96 -28.45
CA GLU A 238 13.96 1.01 -29.51
C GLU A 238 12.64 0.27 -29.23
N TRP A 239 12.47 -0.24 -28.00
CA TRP A 239 11.24 -0.93 -27.60
C TRP A 239 10.01 -0.02 -27.70
N LEU A 240 10.08 1.21 -27.15
CA LEU A 240 8.98 2.18 -27.23
C LEU A 240 8.64 2.49 -28.71
N THR A 241 9.65 2.72 -29.55
CA THR A 241 9.44 2.98 -30.97
C THR A 241 8.77 1.79 -31.66
N ALA A 242 9.19 0.56 -31.35
CA ALA A 242 8.61 -0.64 -31.93
C ALA A 242 7.14 -0.84 -31.50
N ILE A 243 6.83 -0.64 -30.21
CA ILE A 243 5.47 -0.71 -29.69
C ILE A 243 4.56 0.33 -30.38
N ASN A 244 5.02 1.58 -30.52
CA ASN A 244 4.29 2.59 -31.27
C ASN A 244 4.08 2.20 -32.74
N GLY A 245 5.11 1.62 -33.39
CA GLY A 245 5.06 1.14 -34.78
C GLY A 245 4.10 -0.04 -35.02
N LEU A 246 3.81 -0.85 -33.99
CA LEU A 246 2.76 -1.89 -34.05
C LEU A 246 1.35 -1.29 -34.03
N GLY A 247 1.20 -0.04 -33.61
CA GLY A 247 -0.10 0.57 -33.35
C GLY A 247 -0.72 0.04 -32.03
N TYR A 248 -1.22 0.94 -31.25
CA TYR A 248 -1.89 0.66 -29.97
C TYR A 248 -3.10 1.58 -29.80
N THR A 249 -3.98 1.24 -28.88
CA THR A 249 -5.05 2.13 -28.43
C THR A 249 -4.60 2.87 -27.17
N GLU A 250 -4.58 4.20 -27.24
CA GLU A 250 -4.24 5.02 -26.07
C GLU A 250 -5.43 5.15 -25.12
N TYR A 251 -5.14 4.97 -23.84
CA TYR A 251 -6.10 5.15 -22.75
C TYR A 251 -5.58 6.16 -21.74
N PRO A 252 -6.46 6.99 -21.14
CA PRO A 252 -6.03 7.97 -20.15
C PRO A 252 -5.59 7.34 -18.81
N LYS A 253 -6.01 6.09 -18.54
CA LYS A 253 -5.84 5.38 -17.25
C LYS A 253 -5.93 3.87 -17.45
N ASN A 254 -5.62 3.10 -16.38
CA ASN A 254 -5.72 1.64 -16.39
C ASN A 254 -7.19 1.13 -16.44
N SER A 255 -8.11 1.76 -15.66
CA SER A 255 -9.52 1.30 -15.60
C SER A 255 -10.23 1.25 -16.97
N PRO A 256 -10.09 2.24 -17.87
CA PRO A 256 -10.67 2.15 -19.21
C PRO A 256 -10.11 1.01 -20.05
N GLN A 257 -8.84 0.60 -19.85
CA GLN A 257 -8.27 -0.56 -20.56
C GLN A 257 -8.96 -1.86 -20.12
N VAL A 258 -9.20 -2.02 -18.81
CA VAL A 258 -9.90 -3.21 -18.28
C VAL A 258 -11.34 -3.23 -18.77
N ALA A 259 -12.04 -2.09 -18.75
CA ALA A 259 -13.40 -1.99 -19.26
C ALA A 259 -13.50 -2.30 -20.76
N ALA A 260 -12.53 -1.86 -21.56
CA ALA A 260 -12.47 -2.17 -22.99
C ALA A 260 -12.20 -3.66 -23.24
N ALA A 261 -11.30 -4.28 -22.43
CA ALA A 261 -11.06 -5.72 -22.53
C ALA A 261 -12.29 -6.54 -22.13
N ASP A 262 -12.98 -6.15 -21.07
CA ASP A 262 -14.22 -6.78 -20.62
C ASP A 262 -15.33 -6.69 -21.71
N ALA A 263 -15.42 -5.54 -22.39
CA ALA A 263 -16.36 -5.32 -23.50
C ALA A 263 -15.96 -6.01 -24.82
N GLY A 264 -14.75 -6.55 -24.96
CA GLY A 264 -14.24 -7.14 -26.21
C GLY A 264 -13.74 -6.10 -27.22
N GLU A 265 -13.37 -4.94 -26.74
CA GLU A 265 -12.84 -3.82 -27.56
C GLU A 265 -11.32 -3.72 -27.51
N LEU A 266 -10.69 -4.50 -26.63
CA LEU A 266 -9.24 -4.55 -26.41
C LEU A 266 -8.79 -5.97 -26.06
N ASP A 267 -7.82 -6.50 -26.78
CA ASP A 267 -7.29 -7.85 -26.52
C ASP A 267 -6.37 -7.87 -25.31
N ILE A 268 -5.44 -6.91 -25.22
CA ILE A 268 -4.37 -6.87 -24.22
C ILE A 268 -4.15 -5.43 -23.74
N GLY A 269 -4.29 -5.17 -22.46
CA GLY A 269 -4.01 -3.89 -21.86
C GLY A 269 -2.88 -3.95 -20.83
N MET A 270 -1.99 -2.97 -20.81
CA MET A 270 -0.90 -2.90 -19.83
C MET A 270 -1.32 -2.10 -18.61
N ILE A 271 -1.54 -2.78 -17.48
CA ILE A 271 -2.20 -2.23 -16.30
C ILE A 271 -1.47 -2.59 -14.99
N ASN A 272 -2.03 -2.17 -13.87
CA ASN A 272 -1.78 -2.77 -12.55
C ASN A 272 -2.85 -3.82 -12.25
N HIS A 273 -2.46 -4.92 -11.64
CA HIS A 273 -3.26 -6.14 -11.45
C HIS A 273 -4.62 -5.92 -10.78
N TYR A 274 -4.70 -5.05 -9.78
CA TYR A 274 -5.91 -4.87 -8.95
C TYR A 274 -7.11 -4.30 -9.73
N TYR A 275 -6.89 -3.64 -10.86
CA TYR A 275 -8.01 -3.16 -11.67
C TYR A 275 -8.83 -4.30 -12.28
N THR A 276 -8.16 -5.35 -12.76
CA THR A 276 -8.84 -6.57 -13.25
C THR A 276 -9.52 -7.31 -12.10
N LEU A 277 -8.83 -7.45 -10.95
CA LEU A 277 -9.39 -8.17 -9.81
C LEU A 277 -10.65 -7.50 -9.26
N ARG A 278 -10.74 -6.18 -9.29
CA ARG A 278 -11.96 -5.44 -8.92
C ARG A 278 -13.12 -5.76 -9.85
N VAL A 279 -12.88 -5.80 -11.17
CA VAL A 279 -13.91 -6.19 -12.15
C VAL A 279 -14.37 -7.62 -11.91
N LEU A 280 -13.44 -8.55 -11.66
CA LEU A 280 -13.77 -9.95 -11.36
C LEU A 280 -14.51 -10.12 -10.02
N ALA A 281 -14.23 -9.29 -9.03
CA ALA A 281 -14.95 -9.30 -7.77
C ALA A 281 -16.38 -8.76 -7.91
N GLU A 282 -16.58 -7.76 -8.77
CA GLU A 282 -17.90 -7.19 -9.08
C GLU A 282 -18.71 -8.11 -10.01
N ASN A 283 -18.05 -8.76 -10.98
CA ASN A 283 -18.65 -9.62 -11.97
C ASN A 283 -17.73 -10.83 -12.25
N GLY A 284 -17.97 -11.94 -11.56
CA GLY A 284 -17.16 -13.14 -11.66
C GLY A 284 -17.14 -13.83 -13.03
N ASP A 285 -18.10 -13.50 -13.91
CA ASP A 285 -18.22 -14.03 -15.28
C ASP A 285 -17.53 -13.14 -16.32
N SER A 286 -16.86 -12.05 -15.92
CA SER A 286 -16.11 -11.18 -16.84
C SER A 286 -15.02 -11.97 -17.55
N PRO A 287 -14.94 -11.89 -18.89
CA PRO A 287 -14.00 -12.67 -19.69
C PRO A 287 -12.60 -12.03 -19.73
N VAL A 288 -12.14 -11.54 -18.60
CA VAL A 288 -10.82 -10.93 -18.44
C VAL A 288 -9.99 -11.65 -17.38
N LYS A 289 -8.68 -11.60 -17.52
CA LYS A 289 -7.76 -12.07 -16.48
C LYS A 289 -6.49 -11.23 -16.45
N ASN A 290 -5.77 -11.32 -15.33
CA ASN A 290 -4.39 -10.86 -15.29
C ASN A 290 -3.44 -11.90 -15.88
N VAL A 291 -2.47 -11.44 -16.65
CA VAL A 291 -1.28 -12.20 -17.01
C VAL A 291 -0.07 -11.46 -16.42
N TYR A 292 0.68 -12.16 -15.59
CA TYR A 292 1.93 -11.68 -15.01
C TYR A 292 3.08 -12.17 -15.86
N LEU A 293 3.99 -11.29 -16.24
CA LEU A 293 5.19 -11.64 -17.00
C LEU A 293 6.22 -12.35 -16.11
N ASP A 294 7.12 -13.14 -16.68
CA ASP A 294 8.07 -13.97 -15.93
C ASP A 294 9.25 -13.22 -15.33
N GLY A 295 9.32 -11.89 -15.50
CA GLY A 295 10.39 -11.11 -14.88
C GLY A 295 10.61 -9.73 -15.50
N GLY A 296 11.66 -9.08 -15.04
CA GLY A 296 12.03 -7.73 -15.45
C GLY A 296 11.03 -6.66 -15.02
N CYS A 297 11.17 -5.47 -15.57
CA CYS A 297 10.36 -4.31 -15.18
C CYS A 297 8.88 -4.46 -15.55
N GLY A 298 8.54 -5.36 -16.49
CA GLY A 298 7.16 -5.71 -16.83
C GLY A 298 6.42 -6.52 -15.77
N ALA A 299 7.16 -7.20 -14.88
CA ALA A 299 6.64 -7.96 -13.74
C ALA A 299 6.82 -7.24 -12.39
N MET A 300 7.31 -6.01 -12.42
CA MET A 300 7.68 -5.23 -11.25
C MET A 300 6.54 -5.09 -10.24
N VAL A 301 6.82 -5.40 -8.97
CA VAL A 301 5.98 -5.07 -7.82
C VAL A 301 6.44 -3.74 -7.23
N MET A 302 5.54 -2.77 -7.18
CA MET A 302 5.82 -1.43 -6.65
C MET A 302 5.04 -1.18 -5.38
N PRO A 303 5.61 -0.59 -4.33
CA PRO A 303 4.83 -0.10 -3.22
C PRO A 303 4.06 1.18 -3.61
N ALA A 304 2.82 1.31 -3.16
CA ALA A 304 2.31 2.62 -2.78
C ALA A 304 2.95 2.95 -1.44
N GLY A 305 3.18 4.22 -1.14
CA GLY A 305 3.88 4.56 0.10
C GLY A 305 3.56 5.96 0.58
N ALA A 306 4.00 6.24 1.80
CA ALA A 306 3.78 7.52 2.45
C ALA A 306 5.01 7.99 3.20
N GLY A 307 5.16 9.31 3.32
CA GLY A 307 6.19 9.95 4.12
C GLY A 307 5.66 11.21 4.80
N VAL A 308 6.24 11.54 5.94
CA VAL A 308 5.92 12.76 6.71
C VAL A 308 6.75 13.92 6.18
N LEU A 309 6.09 15.02 5.84
CA LEU A 309 6.80 16.19 5.35
C LEU A 309 7.51 16.94 6.49
N SER A 310 8.74 17.36 6.22
CA SER A 310 9.57 18.11 7.19
C SER A 310 8.94 19.46 7.59
N SER A 311 8.11 20.05 6.71
CA SER A 311 7.32 21.25 6.94
C SER A 311 6.12 21.05 7.87
N SER A 312 5.71 19.79 8.12
CA SER A 312 4.54 19.49 8.95
C SER A 312 4.63 20.11 10.33
N GLN A 313 3.54 20.76 10.74
CA GLN A 313 3.34 21.27 12.10
C GLN A 313 2.54 20.28 12.97
N ASN A 314 2.05 19.18 12.36
CA ASN A 314 1.20 18.17 12.98
C ASN A 314 1.90 16.78 12.96
N LYS A 315 3.21 16.75 13.23
CA LYS A 315 4.03 15.54 13.13
C LYS A 315 3.49 14.33 13.92
N PRO A 316 2.95 14.50 15.15
CA PRO A 316 2.35 13.36 15.85
C PRO A 316 1.16 12.76 15.11
N ALA A 317 0.26 13.59 14.56
CA ALA A 317 -0.88 13.12 13.76
C ALA A 317 -0.44 12.48 12.44
N ALA A 318 0.60 13.04 11.80
CA ALA A 318 1.19 12.50 10.59
C ALA A 318 1.82 11.12 10.82
N MET A 319 2.55 10.94 11.92
CA MET A 319 3.11 9.65 12.30
C MET A 319 2.03 8.63 12.64
N ALA A 320 1.04 9.00 13.46
CA ALA A 320 -0.08 8.14 13.78
C ALA A 320 -0.83 7.67 12.50
N PHE A 321 -0.93 8.52 11.48
CA PHE A 321 -1.51 8.13 10.21
C PHE A 321 -0.63 7.12 9.46
N ILE A 322 0.71 7.30 9.44
CA ILE A 322 1.63 6.31 8.84
C ILE A 322 1.50 4.95 9.54
N GLU A 323 1.49 4.93 10.86
CA GLU A 323 1.31 3.72 11.68
C GLU A 323 -0.05 3.08 11.43
N TYR A 324 -1.11 3.89 11.32
CA TYR A 324 -2.46 3.41 11.00
C TYR A 324 -2.52 2.72 9.64
N LEU A 325 -1.81 3.23 8.62
CA LEU A 325 -1.73 2.57 7.30
C LEU A 325 -1.11 1.17 7.38
N HIS A 326 -0.36 0.86 8.43
CA HIS A 326 0.20 -0.46 8.74
C HIS A 326 -0.66 -1.27 9.71
N SER A 327 -1.76 -0.75 10.22
CA SER A 327 -2.68 -1.50 11.08
C SER A 327 -3.34 -2.67 10.35
N THR A 328 -3.75 -3.69 11.09
CA THR A 328 -4.50 -4.82 10.52
C THR A 328 -5.71 -4.35 9.72
N SER A 329 -6.47 -3.39 10.25
CA SER A 329 -7.67 -2.85 9.60
C SER A 329 -7.36 -2.21 8.24
N ALA A 330 -6.31 -1.38 8.16
CA ALA A 330 -5.91 -0.72 6.91
C ALA A 330 -5.37 -1.75 5.89
N GLN A 331 -4.55 -2.69 6.34
CA GLN A 331 -3.97 -3.72 5.47
C GLN A 331 -5.05 -4.69 4.95
N GLU A 332 -6.02 -5.07 5.78
CA GLU A 332 -7.18 -5.86 5.35
C GLU A 332 -8.05 -5.10 4.34
N HIS A 333 -8.21 -3.78 4.49
CA HIS A 333 -8.87 -2.96 3.48
C HIS A 333 -8.11 -2.98 2.15
N PHE A 334 -6.78 -2.78 2.17
CA PHE A 334 -5.97 -2.80 0.95
C PHE A 334 -6.06 -4.14 0.23
N THR A 335 -6.00 -5.26 0.94
CA THR A 335 -6.04 -6.56 0.28
C THR A 335 -7.45 -6.99 -0.13
N ASN A 336 -8.48 -6.73 0.67
CA ASN A 336 -9.83 -7.27 0.44
C ASN A 336 -10.75 -6.34 -0.36
N THR A 337 -10.51 -5.02 -0.31
CA THR A 337 -11.34 -4.02 -1.01
C THR A 337 -10.63 -3.45 -2.23
N VAL A 338 -9.32 -3.20 -2.12
CA VAL A 338 -8.52 -2.63 -3.21
C VAL A 338 -7.85 -3.71 -4.06
N PHE A 339 -7.67 -4.93 -3.52
CA PHE A 339 -6.95 -6.07 -4.12
C PHE A 339 -5.47 -5.75 -4.36
N GLU A 340 -4.84 -5.02 -3.46
CA GLU A 340 -3.40 -4.82 -3.41
C GLU A 340 -2.75 -5.80 -2.43
N PHE A 341 -1.47 -6.09 -2.62
CA PHE A 341 -0.74 -6.97 -1.72
C PHE A 341 -0.53 -6.28 -0.38
N PRO A 342 -0.87 -6.91 0.75
CA PRO A 342 -0.51 -6.41 2.06
C PRO A 342 1.00 -6.48 2.23
N LEU A 343 1.59 -5.48 2.91
CA LEU A 343 3.03 -5.42 3.16
C LEU A 343 3.40 -5.78 4.59
N VAL A 344 2.44 -5.69 5.51
CA VAL A 344 2.67 -5.99 6.93
C VAL A 344 2.57 -7.51 7.17
N PRO A 345 3.52 -8.10 7.89
CA PRO A 345 3.51 -9.53 8.20
C PRO A 345 2.24 -9.96 8.95
N GLY A 346 1.76 -11.18 8.68
CA GLY A 346 0.60 -11.76 9.37
C GLY A 346 -0.75 -11.42 8.77
N ILE A 347 -0.82 -10.55 7.78
CA ILE A 347 -2.06 -10.26 7.03
C ILE A 347 -2.24 -11.29 5.92
N THR A 348 -3.41 -11.93 5.89
CA THR A 348 -3.74 -12.89 4.83
C THR A 348 -4.14 -12.16 3.55
N PRO A 349 -3.43 -12.36 2.43
CA PRO A 349 -3.83 -11.77 1.15
C PRO A 349 -5.19 -12.27 0.69
N ASN A 350 -5.93 -11.45 -0.07
CA ASN A 350 -7.16 -11.86 -0.71
C ASN A 350 -6.92 -13.06 -1.64
N ALA A 351 -7.86 -14.01 -1.66
CA ALA A 351 -7.73 -15.24 -2.43
C ALA A 351 -7.62 -15.06 -3.96
N LEU A 352 -7.97 -13.88 -4.49
CA LEU A 352 -7.79 -13.53 -5.91
C LEU A 352 -6.38 -13.07 -6.24
N LEU A 353 -5.56 -12.74 -5.23
CA LEU A 353 -4.17 -12.36 -5.42
C LEU A 353 -3.30 -13.61 -5.59
N PRO A 354 -2.34 -13.60 -6.51
CA PRO A 354 -1.29 -14.62 -6.52
C PRO A 354 -0.41 -14.46 -5.29
N ASP A 355 0.40 -15.47 -4.99
CA ASP A 355 1.48 -15.32 -4.04
C ASP A 355 2.47 -14.27 -4.56
N ILE A 356 2.75 -13.25 -3.75
CA ILE A 356 3.66 -12.15 -4.13
C ILE A 356 5.06 -12.66 -4.47
N ASP A 357 5.53 -13.69 -3.78
CA ASP A 357 6.84 -14.30 -4.00
C ASP A 357 6.89 -15.12 -5.32
N SER A 358 5.73 -15.44 -5.90
CA SER A 358 5.65 -16.09 -7.22
C SER A 358 5.79 -15.08 -8.38
N LEU A 359 5.69 -13.79 -8.09
CA LEU A 359 5.88 -12.73 -9.08
C LEU A 359 7.38 -12.44 -9.17
N ASN A 360 8.02 -12.80 -10.25
CA ASN A 360 9.45 -12.60 -10.47
C ASN A 360 9.80 -11.11 -10.66
N SER A 361 9.42 -10.29 -9.67
CA SER A 361 9.78 -8.86 -9.62
C SER A 361 11.30 -8.72 -9.50
N PRO A 362 11.94 -7.72 -10.11
CA PRO A 362 13.35 -7.44 -9.84
C PRO A 362 13.58 -7.23 -8.33
N GLU A 363 14.54 -7.97 -7.76
CA GLU A 363 14.79 -7.97 -6.31
C GLU A 363 15.49 -6.70 -5.82
N ASP A 364 16.38 -6.12 -6.65
CA ASP A 364 17.26 -5.01 -6.28
C ASP A 364 16.77 -3.65 -6.79
N LEU A 365 15.46 -3.40 -6.80
CA LEU A 365 14.93 -2.11 -7.24
C LEU A 365 15.31 -0.99 -6.27
N ASN A 366 16.14 -0.08 -6.73
CA ASN A 366 16.45 1.14 -6.00
C ASN A 366 15.50 2.28 -6.43
N TRP A 367 14.45 2.51 -5.65
CA TRP A 367 13.45 3.53 -5.96
C TRP A 367 14.02 4.94 -6.10
N SER A 368 15.07 5.27 -5.32
CA SER A 368 15.76 6.56 -5.42
C SER A 368 16.52 6.70 -6.72
N ALA A 369 17.11 5.62 -7.24
CA ALA A 369 17.73 5.61 -8.58
C ALA A 369 16.66 5.75 -9.66
N LEU A 370 15.54 5.03 -9.56
CA LEU A 370 14.43 5.13 -10.51
C LEU A 370 13.84 6.54 -10.59
N ALA A 371 13.80 7.26 -9.47
CA ALA A 371 13.36 8.66 -9.44
C ALA A 371 14.24 9.58 -10.31
N LEU A 372 15.53 9.27 -10.47
CA LEU A 372 16.43 10.03 -11.37
C LEU A 372 16.09 9.83 -12.85
N TRP A 373 15.51 8.68 -13.20
CA TRP A 373 15.13 8.34 -14.57
C TRP A 373 13.73 8.78 -14.96
N GLN A 374 12.93 9.36 -14.03
CA GLN A 374 11.55 9.74 -14.31
C GLN A 374 11.42 10.73 -15.47
N GLU A 375 12.23 11.80 -15.47
CA GLU A 375 12.21 12.81 -16.53
C GLU A 375 12.64 12.20 -17.86
N LYS A 376 13.69 11.37 -17.85
CA LYS A 376 14.17 10.67 -19.04
C LYS A 376 13.13 9.69 -19.59
N ALA A 377 12.42 8.96 -18.71
CA ALA A 377 11.34 8.08 -19.13
C ALA A 377 10.23 8.85 -19.87
N VAL A 378 9.81 9.99 -19.32
CA VAL A 378 8.81 10.87 -19.96
C VAL A 378 9.32 11.38 -21.31
N GLU A 379 10.61 11.79 -21.40
CA GLU A 379 11.24 12.24 -22.63
C GLU A 379 11.24 11.13 -23.70
N LEU A 380 11.68 9.91 -23.37
CA LEU A 380 11.73 8.79 -24.32
C LEU A 380 10.32 8.36 -24.77
N ILE A 381 9.33 8.36 -23.87
CA ILE A 381 7.94 8.11 -24.21
C ILE A 381 7.44 9.13 -25.25
N ALA A 382 7.68 10.42 -25.02
CA ALA A 382 7.29 11.47 -25.96
C ALA A 382 8.05 11.40 -27.29
N GLN A 383 9.36 11.10 -27.27
CA GLN A 383 10.18 10.93 -28.48
C GLN A 383 9.73 9.75 -29.34
N ALA A 384 9.25 8.67 -28.72
CA ALA A 384 8.69 7.51 -29.41
C ALA A 384 7.30 7.77 -30.02
N GLY A 385 6.68 8.93 -29.75
CA GLY A 385 5.41 9.35 -30.35
C GLY A 385 4.16 8.97 -29.55
N PHE A 386 4.34 8.73 -28.25
CA PHE A 386 3.24 8.51 -27.31
C PHE A 386 2.67 9.81 -26.77
#